data_23f9cfad3513142eca5b2dcf6eb4ed38
#
_entry.id   23f9cfad3513142eca5b2dcf6eb4ed38
#
_cell.length_a   1.000
_cell.length_b   1.000
_cell.length_c   1.000
_cell.angle_alpha   90.00
_cell.angle_beta   90.00
_cell.angle_gamma   90.00
#
_symmetry.space_group_name_H-M   'P 1'
#
loop_
_entity.id
_entity.type
_entity.pdbx_description
1 polymer ?
#
loop_
_entity_poly.entity_id
_entity_poly.type
_entity_poly.pdbx_seq_one_letter_code
_entity_poly.pdbx_strand_id
1 'polypeptide(L)'
;MLTKVLTTATAAAAVGGAVFATTATSADAAGRNGKCDTGEFCLYFNSNQKGSVSDFTGSVADYGAKQPGCYDFKGAGAGKGKCVKNAAASVWNRSSKTVRVYFNSNYGGRYQDFKAGAKGNLNSTLKNQNASHQFSPTNRVNMSYALYKTSGGRISCGFDKYTTTPGRHEGTDIARRIGSKVYALTSGKVIYIARGYNGRSGLSTISVYNASTKKTVIYLHSAPSSALRVGQTISKGQYIATEAWHGVSSAGGAHTHVEMRLGYQKLAAKSVGDPRLDNPNPVSFWVSQGYNYR
;
A
#
# COMPACT_ATOMS: atom_id res chain seq x y z
N MET A 1 -33.51 73.86 -43.07
CA MET A 1 -34.71 73.31 -42.38
C MET A 1 -34.57 71.78 -42.42
N LEU A 2 -34.20 71.17 -41.29
CA LEU A 2 -34.03 69.76 -41.20
C LEU A 2 -35.31 69.16 -40.66
N THR A 3 -35.91 68.21 -41.38
CA THR A 3 -37.07 67.46 -40.95
C THR A 3 -36.60 66.13 -40.32
N LYS A 4 -36.87 65.93 -39.00
CA LYS A 4 -36.64 64.71 -38.30
C LYS A 4 -37.77 63.71 -38.62
N VAL A 5 -37.41 62.51 -39.07
CA VAL A 5 -38.28 61.35 -39.17
C VAL A 5 -38.12 60.53 -37.93
N LEU A 6 -39.19 60.35 -37.18
CA LEU A 6 -39.28 59.42 -36.04
C LEU A 6 -39.66 58.04 -36.56
N THR A 7 -38.81 57.07 -36.36
CA THR A 7 -39.13 55.63 -36.57
C THR A 7 -39.38 54.99 -35.18
N THR A 8 -40.60 54.55 -34.96
CA THR A 8 -41.03 53.73 -33.80
C THR A 8 -40.59 52.29 -34.01
N ALA A 9 -39.72 51.79 -33.16
CA ALA A 9 -39.36 50.36 -33.10
C ALA A 9 -40.27 49.64 -32.10
N THR A 10 -41.02 48.71 -32.55
CA THR A 10 -41.81 47.76 -31.75
C THR A 10 -40.91 46.66 -31.23
N ALA A 11 -40.73 46.56 -29.92
CA ALA A 11 -39.99 45.49 -29.26
C ALA A 11 -40.93 44.29 -29.05
N ALA A 12 -40.62 43.19 -29.68
CA ALA A 12 -41.24 41.90 -29.38
C ALA A 12 -40.53 41.26 -28.20
N ALA A 13 -41.21 41.08 -27.09
CA ALA A 13 -40.69 40.38 -25.91
C ALA A 13 -40.79 38.84 -26.16
N ALA A 14 -39.62 38.20 -26.36
CA ALA A 14 -39.48 36.77 -26.34
C ALA A 14 -39.40 36.30 -24.88
N VAL A 15 -40.44 35.62 -24.41
CA VAL A 15 -40.41 34.94 -23.12
C VAL A 15 -39.60 33.65 -23.30
N GLY A 16 -38.30 33.73 -23.00
CA GLY A 16 -37.45 32.55 -22.94
C GLY A 16 -37.64 31.83 -21.57
N GLY A 17 -38.34 30.71 -21.61
CA GLY A 17 -38.42 29.80 -20.44
C GLY A 17 -37.03 29.25 -20.11
N ALA A 18 -36.40 29.71 -19.06
CA ALA A 18 -35.20 29.11 -18.52
C ALA A 18 -35.54 27.75 -17.90
N VAL A 19 -35.20 26.67 -18.59
CA VAL A 19 -35.16 25.32 -17.99
C VAL A 19 -34.00 25.29 -17.05
N PHE A 20 -34.25 25.45 -15.76
CA PHE A 20 -33.26 25.16 -14.72
C PHE A 20 -33.06 23.64 -14.66
N ALA A 21 -32.03 23.14 -15.35
CA ALA A 21 -31.50 21.81 -15.09
C ALA A 21 -30.94 21.82 -13.66
N THR A 22 -31.70 21.32 -12.68
CA THR A 22 -31.16 21.00 -11.38
C THR A 22 -30.18 19.85 -11.55
N THR A 23 -28.88 20.18 -11.61
CA THR A 23 -27.84 19.20 -11.38
C THR A 23 -28.02 18.73 -9.95
N ALA A 24 -28.53 17.51 -9.77
CA ALA A 24 -28.49 16.86 -8.50
C ALA A 24 -27.01 16.71 -8.12
N THR A 25 -26.51 17.61 -7.29
CA THR A 25 -25.24 17.41 -6.59
C THR A 25 -25.42 16.13 -5.79
N SER A 26 -24.66 15.08 -6.15
CA SER A 26 -24.54 13.91 -5.29
C SER A 26 -24.14 14.45 -3.89
N ALA A 27 -25.02 14.26 -2.90
CA ALA A 27 -24.69 14.58 -1.53
C ALA A 27 -23.40 13.82 -1.22
N ASP A 28 -22.33 14.53 -0.87
CA ASP A 28 -21.12 13.92 -0.37
C ASP A 28 -21.51 13.02 0.80
N ALA A 29 -21.09 11.76 0.75
CA ALA A 29 -21.39 10.79 1.78
C ALA A 29 -20.94 11.34 3.13
N ALA A 30 -21.89 11.55 4.07
CA ALA A 30 -21.60 12.01 5.41
C ALA A 30 -20.86 10.87 6.14
N GLY A 31 -19.55 11.02 6.35
CA GLY A 31 -18.72 9.97 6.89
C GLY A 31 -19.21 9.46 8.25
N ARG A 32 -19.42 8.15 8.38
CA ARG A 32 -19.71 7.42 9.62
C ARG A 32 -20.97 7.89 10.38
N ASN A 33 -22.08 8.06 9.66
CA ASN A 33 -23.34 8.46 10.22
C ASN A 33 -24.26 7.28 10.66
N GLY A 34 -23.84 6.03 10.41
CA GLY A 34 -24.61 4.83 10.72
C GLY A 34 -25.69 4.51 9.68
N LYS A 35 -25.59 5.08 8.49
CA LYS A 35 -26.36 4.76 7.31
C LYS A 35 -25.40 4.36 6.21
N CYS A 36 -25.89 3.62 5.23
CA CYS A 36 -25.09 3.24 4.08
C CYS A 36 -25.48 4.14 2.90
N ASP A 37 -24.78 5.26 2.73
CA ASP A 37 -25.07 6.26 1.72
C ASP A 37 -24.35 5.98 0.39
N THR A 38 -24.73 6.65 -0.69
CA THR A 38 -24.04 6.56 -1.98
C THR A 38 -22.61 7.07 -1.82
N GLY A 39 -21.64 6.34 -2.37
CA GLY A 39 -20.21 6.65 -2.25
C GLY A 39 -19.49 5.89 -1.13
N GLU A 40 -20.21 5.15 -0.29
CA GLU A 40 -19.67 4.47 0.87
C GLU A 40 -19.47 2.97 0.70
N PHE A 41 -18.60 2.42 1.54
CA PHE A 41 -18.46 1.00 1.81
C PHE A 41 -18.97 0.70 3.21
N CYS A 42 -19.91 -0.22 3.33
CA CYS A 42 -20.65 -0.48 4.55
C CYS A 42 -20.43 -1.92 5.02
N LEU A 43 -20.09 -2.04 6.29
CA LEU A 43 -19.99 -3.32 6.98
C LEU A 43 -21.17 -3.48 7.94
N TYR A 44 -21.78 -4.67 7.93
CA TYR A 44 -22.94 -4.99 8.76
C TYR A 44 -22.59 -6.07 9.78
N PHE A 45 -23.16 -5.93 10.98
CA PHE A 45 -22.92 -6.86 12.08
C PHE A 45 -23.43 -8.26 11.78
N ASN A 46 -24.58 -8.40 11.12
CA ASN A 46 -25.17 -9.68 10.73
C ASN A 46 -25.03 -9.95 9.22
N SER A 47 -25.24 -11.18 8.83
CA SER A 47 -25.34 -11.60 7.43
C SER A 47 -26.52 -10.92 6.72
N ASN A 48 -26.47 -10.84 5.39
CA ASN A 48 -27.52 -10.32 4.51
C ASN A 48 -27.87 -8.85 4.79
N GLN A 49 -26.84 -8.03 5.12
CA GLN A 49 -26.93 -6.59 5.40
C GLN A 49 -27.92 -6.29 6.54
N LYS A 50 -27.99 -7.18 7.55
CA LYS A 50 -28.81 -7.02 8.75
C LYS A 50 -27.97 -6.55 9.94
N GLY A 51 -28.65 -6.10 11.01
CA GLY A 51 -28.02 -5.55 12.20
C GLY A 51 -27.46 -4.14 11.98
N SER A 52 -26.68 -3.68 12.91
CA SER A 52 -26.08 -2.36 12.87
C SER A 52 -25.03 -2.24 11.77
N VAL A 53 -24.91 -1.06 11.18
CA VAL A 53 -24.00 -0.75 10.08
C VAL A 53 -22.86 0.16 10.54
N SER A 54 -21.70 -0.02 9.95
CA SER A 54 -20.56 0.87 10.00
C SER A 54 -20.18 1.25 8.57
N ASP A 55 -20.20 2.51 8.26
CA ASP A 55 -20.08 3.13 6.95
C ASP A 55 -18.71 3.84 6.80
N PHE A 56 -18.12 3.82 5.59
CA PHE A 56 -16.78 4.34 5.32
C PHE A 56 -16.69 4.96 3.94
N THR A 57 -16.08 6.14 3.86
CA THR A 57 -15.78 6.84 2.58
C THR A 57 -14.38 6.57 2.06
N GLY A 58 -13.51 5.93 2.86
CA GLY A 58 -12.09 5.69 2.53
C GLY A 58 -11.54 4.41 3.14
N SER A 59 -10.29 4.10 2.81
CA SER A 59 -9.58 2.92 3.32
C SER A 59 -9.28 3.03 4.81
N VAL A 60 -9.38 1.91 5.52
CA VAL A 60 -9.04 1.81 6.96
C VAL A 60 -8.03 0.69 7.15
N ALA A 61 -6.83 1.04 7.62
CA ALA A 61 -5.74 0.09 7.82
C ALA A 61 -5.93 -0.81 9.05
N ASP A 62 -6.61 -0.32 10.06
CA ASP A 62 -6.95 -1.10 11.26
C ASP A 62 -8.26 -0.56 11.86
N TYR A 63 -9.23 -1.45 12.07
CA TYR A 63 -10.49 -1.05 12.72
C TYR A 63 -10.33 -0.82 14.22
N GLY A 64 -9.20 -1.20 14.84
CA GLY A 64 -9.03 -1.17 16.28
C GLY A 64 -9.83 -2.25 17.01
N ALA A 65 -9.38 -2.70 18.17
CA ALA A 65 -9.98 -3.83 18.87
C ALA A 65 -10.76 -3.47 20.15
N LYS A 66 -10.59 -2.25 20.66
CA LYS A 66 -11.17 -1.81 21.94
C LYS A 66 -11.69 -0.38 21.88
N GLN A 67 -12.84 -0.12 22.50
CA GLN A 67 -13.33 1.21 22.75
C GLN A 67 -12.41 1.96 23.75
N PRO A 68 -12.24 3.29 23.57
CA PRO A 68 -12.84 4.17 22.55
C PRO A 68 -12.05 4.23 21.23
N GLY A 69 -10.95 3.50 21.09
CA GLY A 69 -10.01 3.57 19.96
C GLY A 69 -10.37 2.71 18.75
N CYS A 70 -11.53 2.05 18.71
CA CYS A 70 -11.94 1.25 17.55
C CYS A 70 -13.01 1.97 16.70
N TYR A 71 -13.07 1.59 15.43
CA TYR A 71 -14.24 1.86 14.60
C TYR A 71 -15.40 0.97 15.06
N ASP A 72 -16.54 1.55 15.32
CA ASP A 72 -17.73 0.88 15.84
C ASP A 72 -18.88 0.83 14.84
N PHE A 73 -19.85 -0.05 15.09
CA PHE A 73 -21.12 -0.07 14.39
C PHE A 73 -22.02 1.05 14.94
N LYS A 74 -22.43 1.99 14.07
CA LYS A 74 -23.20 3.20 14.47
C LYS A 74 -24.68 3.11 14.19
N GLY A 75 -25.10 2.37 13.15
CA GLY A 75 -26.50 2.23 12.80
C GLY A 75 -27.33 1.55 13.89
N ALA A 76 -28.64 1.72 13.83
CA ALA A 76 -29.55 0.99 14.69
C ALA A 76 -29.50 -0.53 14.47
N GLY A 77 -29.81 -1.30 15.49
CA GLY A 77 -29.92 -2.76 15.41
C GLY A 77 -28.86 -3.51 16.22
N ALA A 78 -28.89 -4.84 16.08
CA ALA A 78 -27.95 -5.72 16.76
C ALA A 78 -26.51 -5.36 16.43
N GLY A 79 -25.64 -5.27 17.44
CA GLY A 79 -24.23 -4.94 17.30
C GLY A 79 -23.91 -3.45 17.40
N LYS A 80 -24.88 -2.55 17.57
CA LYS A 80 -24.63 -1.12 17.77
C LYS A 80 -23.64 -0.88 18.91
N GLY A 81 -22.61 -0.04 18.66
CA GLY A 81 -21.55 0.30 19.62
C GLY A 81 -20.43 -0.75 19.73
N LYS A 82 -20.56 -1.95 19.14
CA LYS A 82 -19.47 -2.92 19.10
C LYS A 82 -18.39 -2.51 18.10
N CYS A 83 -17.14 -2.86 18.38
CA CYS A 83 -16.04 -2.67 17.43
C CYS A 83 -16.28 -3.48 16.15
N VAL A 84 -15.95 -2.91 15.00
CA VAL A 84 -16.09 -3.55 13.67
C VAL A 84 -15.09 -4.68 13.48
N LYS A 85 -13.89 -4.57 14.10
CA LYS A 85 -12.85 -5.59 13.99
C LYS A 85 -13.36 -6.92 14.52
N ASN A 86 -13.23 -7.96 13.69
CA ASN A 86 -13.65 -9.32 13.99
C ASN A 86 -15.14 -9.48 14.33
N ALA A 87 -16.00 -8.59 13.78
CA ALA A 87 -17.42 -8.59 14.13
C ALA A 87 -18.37 -8.33 12.94
N ALA A 88 -17.85 -8.09 11.74
CA ALA A 88 -18.70 -7.91 10.58
C ALA A 88 -19.00 -9.26 9.89
N ALA A 89 -20.23 -9.40 9.39
CA ALA A 89 -20.69 -10.61 8.71
C ALA A 89 -21.09 -10.38 7.25
N SER A 90 -21.44 -9.16 6.85
CA SER A 90 -21.80 -8.84 5.48
C SER A 90 -21.43 -7.40 5.11
N VAL A 91 -21.49 -7.10 3.81
CA VAL A 91 -21.11 -5.80 3.26
C VAL A 91 -22.13 -5.31 2.22
N TRP A 92 -22.12 -4.00 2.01
CA TRP A 92 -22.65 -3.34 0.84
C TRP A 92 -21.67 -2.28 0.38
N ASN A 93 -21.15 -2.44 -0.84
CA ASN A 93 -20.27 -1.46 -1.47
C ASN A 93 -21.09 -0.51 -2.34
N ARG A 94 -21.44 0.66 -1.85
CA ARG A 94 -22.15 1.71 -2.59
C ARG A 94 -21.20 2.72 -3.24
N SER A 95 -19.87 2.49 -3.13
CA SER A 95 -18.88 3.31 -3.81
C SER A 95 -18.74 2.92 -5.29
N SER A 96 -18.10 3.78 -6.07
CA SER A 96 -17.73 3.53 -7.47
C SER A 96 -16.46 2.68 -7.63
N LYS A 97 -15.84 2.24 -6.53
CA LYS A 97 -14.55 1.54 -6.51
C LYS A 97 -14.73 0.10 -6.03
N THR A 98 -13.84 -0.79 -6.45
CA THR A 98 -13.69 -2.08 -5.77
C THR A 98 -13.15 -1.85 -4.37
N VAL A 99 -13.74 -2.51 -3.37
CA VAL A 99 -13.24 -2.50 -1.98
C VAL A 99 -12.85 -3.93 -1.58
N ARG A 100 -11.66 -4.07 -1.01
CA ARG A 100 -11.10 -5.33 -0.49
C ARG A 100 -11.15 -5.33 1.02
N VAL A 101 -11.76 -6.35 1.61
CA VAL A 101 -11.75 -6.61 3.06
C VAL A 101 -10.65 -7.61 3.36
N TYR A 102 -9.89 -7.38 4.42
CA TYR A 102 -8.74 -8.20 4.82
C TYR A 102 -8.91 -8.82 6.21
N PHE A 103 -8.29 -9.99 6.38
CA PHE A 103 -8.25 -10.73 7.63
C PHE A 103 -7.37 -10.04 8.69
N ASN A 104 -6.23 -9.45 8.29
CA ASN A 104 -5.32 -8.76 9.20
C ASN A 104 -5.42 -7.24 9.02
N SER A 105 -5.02 -6.50 10.06
CA SER A 105 -4.72 -5.08 9.98
C SER A 105 -3.61 -4.80 8.94
N ASN A 106 -3.50 -3.54 8.52
CA ASN A 106 -2.53 -3.07 7.54
C ASN A 106 -2.68 -3.76 6.16
N TYR A 107 -3.94 -4.07 5.78
CA TYR A 107 -4.26 -4.68 4.48
C TYR A 107 -3.57 -6.02 4.26
N GLY A 108 -3.42 -6.80 5.31
CA GLY A 108 -2.72 -8.08 5.28
C GLY A 108 -3.65 -9.29 5.31
N GLY A 109 -3.07 -10.47 5.05
CA GLY A 109 -3.78 -11.73 5.17
C GLY A 109 -4.67 -12.10 3.99
N ARG A 110 -5.55 -13.05 4.21
CA ARG A 110 -6.59 -13.44 3.26
C ARG A 110 -7.55 -12.28 3.05
N TYR A 111 -8.19 -12.24 1.90
CA TYR A 111 -9.07 -11.14 1.53
C TYR A 111 -10.26 -11.59 0.69
N GLN A 112 -11.22 -10.70 0.56
CA GLN A 112 -12.37 -10.81 -0.34
C GLN A 112 -12.64 -9.45 -1.00
N ASP A 113 -12.86 -9.46 -2.33
CA ASP A 113 -13.14 -8.27 -3.10
C ASP A 113 -14.66 -8.07 -3.29
N PHE A 114 -15.08 -6.83 -3.17
CA PHE A 114 -16.43 -6.37 -3.46
C PHE A 114 -16.39 -5.27 -4.52
N LYS A 115 -16.84 -5.58 -5.73
CA LYS A 115 -16.94 -4.59 -6.82
C LYS A 115 -17.89 -3.46 -6.46
N ALA A 116 -17.83 -2.36 -7.21
CA ALA A 116 -18.81 -1.28 -7.11
C ALA A 116 -20.25 -1.82 -7.17
N GLY A 117 -21.10 -1.40 -6.26
CA GLY A 117 -22.50 -1.84 -6.14
C GLY A 117 -22.71 -3.21 -5.48
N ALA A 118 -21.66 -3.99 -5.23
CA ALA A 118 -21.79 -5.35 -4.72
C ALA A 118 -22.37 -5.40 -3.29
N LYS A 119 -23.29 -6.32 -3.09
CA LYS A 119 -23.78 -6.78 -1.77
C LYS A 119 -23.38 -8.22 -1.56
N GLY A 120 -23.05 -8.61 -0.33
CA GLY A 120 -22.78 -10.00 -0.05
C GLY A 120 -22.34 -10.26 1.39
N ASN A 121 -22.31 -11.52 1.74
CA ASN A 121 -21.75 -11.97 3.00
C ASN A 121 -20.23 -12.08 2.89
N LEU A 122 -19.54 -11.80 3.97
CA LEU A 122 -18.14 -12.18 4.12
C LEU A 122 -18.06 -13.72 4.08
N ASN A 123 -17.05 -14.24 3.36
CA ASN A 123 -16.80 -15.68 3.31
C ASN A 123 -16.41 -16.23 4.68
N SER A 124 -16.34 -17.57 4.82
CA SER A 124 -16.04 -18.22 6.09
C SER A 124 -14.71 -17.79 6.72
N THR A 125 -13.75 -17.34 5.91
CA THR A 125 -12.46 -16.85 6.40
C THR A 125 -12.54 -15.45 7.04
N LEU A 126 -13.42 -14.59 6.52
CA LEU A 126 -13.48 -13.18 6.89
C LEU A 126 -14.66 -12.82 7.78
N LYS A 127 -15.72 -13.63 7.76
CA LYS A 127 -16.89 -13.42 8.62
C LYS A 127 -16.46 -13.47 10.08
N ASN A 128 -16.68 -12.36 10.79
CA ASN A 128 -16.24 -12.15 12.18
C ASN A 128 -14.71 -12.29 12.39
N GLN A 129 -13.93 -12.05 11.31
CA GLN A 129 -12.46 -12.09 11.31
C GLN A 129 -11.86 -10.93 10.51
N ASN A 130 -12.66 -9.95 10.15
CA ASN A 130 -12.27 -8.76 9.38
C ASN A 130 -11.48 -7.77 10.23
N ALA A 131 -10.38 -7.22 9.72
CA ALA A 131 -9.53 -6.29 10.47
C ALA A 131 -9.22 -4.97 9.75
N SER A 132 -9.33 -4.93 8.41
CA SER A 132 -9.07 -3.73 7.60
C SER A 132 -9.80 -3.80 6.25
N HIS A 133 -9.92 -2.66 5.55
CA HIS A 133 -10.40 -2.63 4.17
C HIS A 133 -9.69 -1.55 3.35
N GLN A 134 -9.60 -1.76 2.04
CA GLN A 134 -8.93 -0.86 1.11
C GLN A 134 -9.80 -0.61 -0.11
N PHE A 135 -10.03 0.65 -0.43
CA PHE A 135 -10.62 1.11 -1.69
C PHE A 135 -9.60 1.04 -2.81
N SER A 136 -10.03 0.62 -4.01
CA SER A 136 -9.17 0.43 -5.18
C SER A 136 -7.91 -0.38 -4.86
N PRO A 137 -8.08 -1.62 -4.33
CA PRO A 137 -6.93 -2.42 -3.91
C PRO A 137 -6.05 -2.76 -5.12
N THR A 138 -4.76 -2.58 -4.96
CA THR A 138 -3.79 -3.12 -5.91
C THR A 138 -3.53 -4.60 -5.58
N ASN A 139 -3.44 -5.45 -6.60
CA ASN A 139 -2.98 -6.82 -6.41
C ASN A 139 -1.52 -6.76 -5.95
N ARG A 140 -1.26 -7.26 -4.73
CA ARG A 140 0.09 -7.31 -4.20
C ARG A 140 0.80 -8.55 -4.68
N VAL A 141 2.06 -8.37 -5.03
CA VAL A 141 2.99 -9.44 -5.43
C VAL A 141 3.87 -9.78 -4.23
N ASN A 142 4.23 -11.05 -4.04
CA ASN A 142 5.23 -11.41 -3.04
C ASN A 142 6.52 -10.64 -3.29
N MET A 143 7.09 -10.04 -2.23
CA MET A 143 8.30 -9.22 -2.33
C MET A 143 9.48 -10.04 -2.88
N SER A 144 9.62 -11.29 -2.46
CA SER A 144 10.63 -12.21 -2.99
C SER A 144 10.45 -12.51 -4.49
N TYR A 145 9.19 -12.69 -4.95
CA TYR A 145 8.91 -12.84 -6.37
C TYR A 145 9.22 -11.55 -7.14
N ALA A 146 8.89 -10.39 -6.60
CA ALA A 146 9.17 -9.11 -7.25
C ALA A 146 10.67 -8.84 -7.38
N LEU A 147 11.47 -9.25 -6.36
CA LEU A 147 12.92 -9.08 -6.36
C LEU A 147 13.61 -9.96 -7.41
N TYR A 148 13.13 -11.19 -7.64
CA TYR A 148 13.79 -12.14 -8.54
C TYR A 148 13.01 -12.42 -9.83
N LYS A 149 11.74 -12.02 -9.92
CA LYS A 149 10.78 -12.33 -11.00
C LYS A 149 10.65 -13.81 -11.30
N THR A 150 10.83 -14.65 -10.30
CA THR A 150 10.73 -16.10 -10.39
C THR A 150 10.37 -16.69 -9.03
N SER A 151 9.76 -17.87 -9.03
CA SER A 151 9.43 -18.61 -7.80
C SER A 151 10.68 -19.13 -7.08
N GLY A 152 10.54 -19.51 -5.81
CA GLY A 152 11.60 -20.09 -5.00
C GLY A 152 12.49 -19.08 -4.27
N GLY A 153 12.28 -17.78 -4.40
CA GLY A 153 12.83 -16.78 -3.47
C GLY A 153 12.04 -16.79 -2.17
N ARG A 154 12.73 -16.59 -1.04
CA ARG A 154 12.11 -16.55 0.28
C ARG A 154 12.71 -15.43 1.13
N ILE A 155 11.92 -14.83 2.01
CA ILE A 155 12.45 -13.99 3.08
C ILE A 155 13.13 -14.93 4.09
N SER A 156 14.43 -14.81 4.24
CA SER A 156 15.24 -15.60 5.18
C SER A 156 15.36 -14.92 6.55
N CYS A 157 15.37 -13.58 6.59
CA CYS A 157 15.29 -12.79 7.82
C CYS A 157 14.45 -11.53 7.61
N GLY A 158 13.48 -11.28 8.46
CA GLY A 158 12.64 -10.07 8.43
C GLY A 158 13.29 -8.90 9.15
N PHE A 159 12.70 -7.72 9.01
CA PHE A 159 13.08 -6.53 9.75
C PHE A 159 13.02 -6.79 11.27
N ASP A 160 14.09 -6.43 11.97
CA ASP A 160 14.26 -6.63 13.41
C ASP A 160 14.09 -8.09 13.89
N LYS A 161 14.52 -9.05 13.06
CA LYS A 161 14.35 -10.49 13.32
C LYS A 161 15.67 -11.26 13.51
N TYR A 162 16.77 -10.59 13.93
CA TYR A 162 17.95 -11.32 14.37
C TYR A 162 17.63 -12.17 15.61
N THR A 163 18.00 -13.44 15.55
CA THR A 163 17.83 -14.40 16.68
C THR A 163 19.15 -14.86 17.25
N THR A 164 20.19 -14.98 16.42
CA THR A 164 21.52 -15.49 16.81
C THR A 164 22.64 -14.51 16.47
N THR A 165 22.35 -13.46 15.69
CA THR A 165 23.29 -12.41 15.33
C THR A 165 23.15 -11.24 16.30
N PRO A 166 24.24 -10.78 16.97
CA PRO A 166 24.17 -9.57 17.81
C PRO A 166 23.75 -8.35 16.98
N GLY A 167 22.93 -7.47 17.59
CA GLY A 167 22.42 -6.25 16.95
C GLY A 167 20.98 -6.32 16.52
N ARG A 168 20.56 -5.35 15.70
CA ARG A 168 19.18 -5.21 15.19
C ARG A 168 19.18 -5.27 13.68
N HIS A 169 18.26 -6.02 13.09
CA HIS A 169 18.21 -6.20 11.63
C HIS A 169 17.45 -5.05 10.97
N GLU A 170 18.18 -4.17 10.28
CA GLU A 170 17.66 -2.92 9.71
C GLU A 170 16.90 -3.08 8.40
N GLY A 171 16.82 -4.28 7.85
CA GLY A 171 16.16 -4.55 6.57
C GLY A 171 15.47 -5.90 6.50
N THR A 172 15.46 -6.46 5.32
CA THR A 172 14.86 -7.75 5.01
C THR A 172 15.79 -8.53 4.11
N ASP A 173 16.21 -9.70 4.57
CA ASP A 173 17.03 -10.61 3.77
C ASP A 173 16.13 -11.51 2.93
N ILE A 174 16.39 -11.51 1.64
CA ILE A 174 15.65 -12.32 0.68
C ILE A 174 16.65 -13.20 -0.05
N ALA A 175 16.55 -14.52 0.15
CA ALA A 175 17.49 -15.49 -0.36
C ALA A 175 16.96 -16.20 -1.61
N ARG A 176 17.86 -16.40 -2.56
CA ARG A 176 17.68 -17.26 -3.72
C ARG A 176 19.05 -17.82 -4.15
N ARG A 177 19.04 -18.73 -5.14
CA ARG A 177 20.26 -19.30 -5.72
C ARG A 177 21.18 -18.20 -6.27
N ILE A 178 22.48 -18.27 -5.96
CA ILE A 178 23.53 -17.43 -6.54
C ILE A 178 23.39 -17.40 -8.07
N GLY A 179 23.60 -16.23 -8.68
CA GLY A 179 23.41 -16.00 -10.10
C GLY A 179 21.98 -15.62 -10.51
N SER A 180 21.00 -15.65 -9.58
CA SER A 180 19.63 -15.17 -9.85
C SER A 180 19.64 -13.67 -10.12
N LYS A 181 18.90 -13.20 -11.14
CA LYS A 181 18.76 -11.77 -11.43
C LYS A 181 17.99 -11.06 -10.30
N VAL A 182 18.49 -9.92 -9.86
CA VAL A 182 17.90 -9.05 -8.83
C VAL A 182 17.32 -7.82 -9.52
N TYR A 183 16.07 -7.49 -9.18
CA TYR A 183 15.32 -6.39 -9.79
C TYR A 183 14.94 -5.33 -8.76
N ALA A 184 14.92 -4.07 -9.20
CA ALA A 184 14.57 -2.94 -8.35
C ALA A 184 13.14 -3.06 -7.81
N LEU A 185 12.97 -2.95 -6.50
CA LEU A 185 11.67 -2.96 -5.83
C LEU A 185 10.97 -1.59 -5.83
N THR A 186 11.67 -0.54 -6.23
CA THR A 186 11.13 0.83 -6.37
C THR A 186 11.74 1.52 -7.57
N SER A 187 11.04 2.48 -8.13
CA SER A 187 11.62 3.43 -9.08
C SER A 187 12.39 4.51 -8.32
N GLY A 188 13.41 5.08 -8.94
CA GLY A 188 14.18 6.17 -8.34
C GLY A 188 15.48 6.44 -9.04
N LYS A 189 16.27 7.37 -8.46
CA LYS A 189 17.62 7.69 -8.93
C LYS A 189 18.64 6.86 -8.18
N VAL A 190 19.54 6.19 -8.86
CA VAL A 190 20.68 5.52 -8.25
C VAL A 190 21.62 6.59 -7.71
N ILE A 191 21.84 6.61 -6.41
CA ILE A 191 22.61 7.65 -5.73
C ILE A 191 23.96 7.15 -5.22
N TYR A 192 24.14 5.82 -5.16
CA TYR A 192 25.39 5.20 -4.74
C TYR A 192 25.49 3.77 -5.26
N ILE A 193 26.72 3.36 -5.61
CA ILE A 193 27.08 1.98 -5.96
C ILE A 193 28.47 1.67 -5.38
N ALA A 194 28.55 0.66 -4.51
CA ALA A 194 29.77 -0.06 -4.20
C ALA A 194 29.66 -1.46 -4.84
N ARG A 195 30.65 -1.83 -5.69
CA ARG A 195 30.51 -3.09 -6.46
C ARG A 195 30.80 -4.33 -5.64
N GLY A 196 31.69 -4.23 -4.68
CA GLY A 196 32.03 -5.34 -3.80
C GLY A 196 32.60 -6.57 -4.50
N TYR A 197 32.74 -7.65 -3.75
CA TYR A 197 33.18 -8.99 -4.20
C TYR A 197 32.73 -10.04 -3.18
N ASN A 198 32.75 -11.31 -3.57
CA ASN A 198 32.40 -12.41 -2.66
C ASN A 198 33.35 -12.50 -1.47
N GLY A 199 32.81 -12.65 -0.27
CA GLY A 199 33.57 -12.72 0.98
C GLY A 199 33.27 -11.58 1.93
N ARG A 200 33.61 -11.76 3.20
CA ARG A 200 33.23 -10.90 4.33
C ARG A 200 33.63 -9.42 4.16
N SER A 201 34.76 -9.15 3.55
CA SER A 201 35.27 -7.78 3.32
C SER A 201 34.72 -7.10 2.06
N GLY A 202 33.99 -7.84 1.23
CA GLY A 202 33.60 -7.38 -0.10
C GLY A 202 32.18 -6.84 -0.19
N LEU A 203 31.68 -6.12 0.81
CA LEU A 203 30.30 -5.60 0.80
C LEU A 203 29.98 -4.79 -0.45
N SER A 204 28.93 -5.18 -1.15
CA SER A 204 28.34 -4.39 -2.23
C SER A 204 27.13 -3.59 -1.74
N THR A 205 26.88 -2.45 -2.38
CA THR A 205 25.77 -1.58 -2.05
C THR A 205 25.20 -0.95 -3.31
N ILE A 206 23.88 -0.96 -3.46
CA ILE A 206 23.14 -0.16 -4.45
C ILE A 206 22.10 0.66 -3.70
N SER A 207 22.15 1.99 -3.79
CA SER A 207 21.19 2.87 -3.12
C SER A 207 20.37 3.63 -4.14
N VAL A 208 19.04 3.51 -4.03
CA VAL A 208 18.05 4.07 -4.97
C VAL A 208 17.14 5.02 -4.22
N TYR A 209 17.28 6.32 -4.47
CA TYR A 209 16.45 7.35 -3.85
C TYR A 209 15.19 7.61 -4.69
N ASN A 210 14.04 7.50 -4.04
CA ASN A 210 12.74 7.85 -4.62
C ASN A 210 12.27 9.20 -4.07
N ALA A 211 12.29 10.22 -4.91
CA ALA A 211 11.96 11.59 -4.51
C ALA A 211 10.47 11.76 -4.12
N SER A 212 9.55 11.03 -4.75
CA SER A 212 8.12 11.13 -4.45
C SER A 212 7.76 10.60 -3.05
N THR A 213 8.45 9.56 -2.59
CA THR A 213 8.25 8.98 -1.25
C THR A 213 9.23 9.56 -0.22
N LYS A 214 10.25 10.32 -0.66
CA LYS A 214 11.37 10.82 0.15
C LYS A 214 12.07 9.69 0.93
N LYS A 215 12.26 8.54 0.27
CA LYS A 215 12.89 7.34 0.86
C LYS A 215 13.96 6.80 -0.05
N THR A 216 14.97 6.17 0.56
CA THR A 216 16.00 5.41 -0.14
C THR A 216 15.78 3.91 0.09
N VAL A 217 15.83 3.12 -0.97
CA VAL A 217 15.91 1.66 -0.89
C VAL A 217 17.34 1.24 -1.19
N ILE A 218 17.92 0.48 -0.28
CA ILE A 218 19.30 0.02 -0.35
C ILE A 218 19.32 -1.50 -0.50
N TYR A 219 20.14 -1.98 -1.43
CA TYR A 219 20.38 -3.38 -1.70
C TYR A 219 21.81 -3.73 -1.37
N LEU A 220 22.04 -4.72 -0.50
CA LEU A 220 23.37 -5.21 -0.14
C LEU A 220 23.57 -6.65 -0.62
N HIS A 221 24.81 -7.08 -0.64
CA HIS A 221 25.29 -8.45 -0.86
C HIS A 221 25.15 -9.00 -2.28
N SER A 222 24.38 -8.36 -3.16
CA SER A 222 24.25 -8.74 -4.57
C SER A 222 25.32 -8.09 -5.43
N ALA A 223 25.78 -8.74 -6.49
CA ALA A 223 26.72 -8.19 -7.47
C ALA A 223 26.03 -7.14 -8.38
N PRO A 224 26.34 -5.83 -8.27
CA PRO A 224 25.71 -4.81 -9.08
C PRO A 224 25.97 -5.02 -10.57
N SER A 225 24.96 -4.87 -11.41
CA SER A 225 25.08 -4.95 -12.88
C SER A 225 26.15 -3.98 -13.37
N SER A 226 27.01 -4.46 -14.29
CA SER A 226 28.04 -3.62 -14.91
C SER A 226 27.48 -2.43 -15.67
N ALA A 227 26.24 -2.51 -16.14
CA ALA A 227 25.54 -1.43 -16.83
C ALA A 227 24.94 -0.37 -15.91
N LEU A 228 24.82 -0.65 -14.59
CA LEU A 228 24.23 0.31 -13.64
C LEU A 228 25.21 1.45 -13.34
N ARG A 229 24.70 2.69 -13.30
CA ARG A 229 25.48 3.92 -13.06
C ARG A 229 24.84 4.78 -11.99
N VAL A 230 25.67 5.44 -11.17
CA VAL A 230 25.24 6.52 -10.27
C VAL A 230 24.68 7.66 -11.12
N GLY A 231 23.58 8.27 -10.67
CA GLY A 231 22.85 9.30 -11.40
C GLY A 231 21.77 8.77 -12.35
N GLN A 232 21.80 7.47 -12.69
CA GLN A 232 20.79 6.84 -13.55
C GLN A 232 19.44 6.79 -12.85
N THR A 233 18.37 7.14 -13.56
CA THR A 233 16.99 6.85 -13.13
C THR A 233 16.62 5.44 -13.55
N ILE A 234 16.11 4.65 -12.60
CA ILE A 234 15.66 3.29 -12.81
C ILE A 234 14.17 3.15 -12.51
N SER A 235 13.54 2.22 -13.19
CA SER A 235 12.15 1.85 -12.97
C SER A 235 12.03 0.66 -12.03
N LYS A 236 10.95 0.61 -11.25
CA LYS A 236 10.55 -0.58 -10.51
C LYS A 236 10.50 -1.80 -11.44
N GLY A 237 11.11 -2.90 -11.02
CA GLY A 237 11.24 -4.11 -11.83
C GLY A 237 12.34 -4.07 -12.88
N GLN A 238 13.20 -3.06 -12.91
CA GLN A 238 14.42 -3.04 -13.73
C GLN A 238 15.49 -3.94 -13.12
N TYR A 239 16.23 -4.68 -13.95
CA TYR A 239 17.39 -5.46 -13.53
C TYR A 239 18.49 -4.55 -13.00
N ILE A 240 19.02 -4.84 -11.80
CA ILE A 240 20.04 -4.02 -11.14
C ILE A 240 21.26 -4.79 -10.65
N ALA A 241 21.10 -6.09 -10.36
CA ALA A 241 22.17 -6.91 -9.77
C ALA A 241 21.94 -8.39 -10.04
N THR A 242 22.90 -9.19 -9.64
CA THR A 242 22.83 -10.66 -9.61
C THR A 242 23.07 -11.13 -8.19
N GLU A 243 22.28 -12.10 -7.71
CA GLU A 243 22.44 -12.71 -6.39
C GLU A 243 23.86 -13.21 -6.18
N ALA A 244 24.48 -12.79 -5.08
CA ALA A 244 25.85 -13.10 -4.71
C ALA A 244 25.99 -13.20 -3.18
N TRP A 245 27.19 -13.20 -2.66
CA TRP A 245 27.47 -13.18 -1.21
C TRP A 245 28.57 -12.15 -0.85
N HIS A 246 28.46 -10.97 -1.47
CA HIS A 246 29.36 -9.84 -1.22
C HIS A 246 29.23 -9.33 0.21
N GLY A 247 30.29 -9.34 0.98
CA GLY A 247 30.27 -8.97 2.39
C GLY A 247 29.70 -10.05 3.34
N VAL A 248 29.42 -11.24 2.84
CA VAL A 248 28.94 -12.39 3.62
C VAL A 248 30.08 -13.41 3.76
N SER A 249 30.08 -14.19 4.85
CA SER A 249 31.19 -15.08 5.18
C SER A 249 31.31 -16.30 4.27
N SER A 250 30.22 -16.75 3.65
CA SER A 250 30.21 -17.91 2.77
C SER A 250 29.07 -17.87 1.74
N ALA A 251 29.22 -18.65 0.68
CA ALA A 251 28.21 -18.81 -0.35
C ALA A 251 26.87 -19.39 0.16
N GLY A 252 26.92 -20.20 1.22
CA GLY A 252 25.71 -20.75 1.87
C GLY A 252 24.84 -19.70 2.54
N GLY A 253 25.40 -18.53 2.85
CA GLY A 253 24.69 -17.37 3.38
C GLY A 253 24.25 -16.36 2.34
N ALA A 254 24.31 -16.68 1.04
CA ALA A 254 23.95 -15.76 -0.03
C ALA A 254 22.48 -15.27 0.10
N HIS A 255 22.31 -13.96 0.04
CA HIS A 255 21.01 -13.28 0.08
C HIS A 255 21.17 -11.84 -0.43
N THR A 256 20.06 -11.26 -0.87
CA THR A 256 19.97 -9.80 -1.05
C THR A 256 19.33 -9.20 0.19
N HIS A 257 20.07 -8.40 0.94
CA HIS A 257 19.51 -7.55 2.01
C HIS A 257 18.85 -6.32 1.38
N VAL A 258 17.60 -6.06 1.73
CA VAL A 258 16.85 -4.90 1.24
C VAL A 258 16.41 -4.04 2.40
N GLU A 259 16.87 -2.80 2.41
CA GLU A 259 16.63 -1.84 3.48
C GLU A 259 15.86 -0.63 2.96
N MET A 260 14.90 -0.11 3.74
CA MET A 260 14.20 1.13 3.48
C MET A 260 14.60 2.19 4.49
N ARG A 261 15.23 3.27 4.03
CA ARG A 261 15.65 4.41 4.86
C ARG A 261 14.86 5.67 4.57
N LEU A 262 14.68 6.49 5.59
CA LEU A 262 14.11 7.82 5.43
C LEU A 262 15.14 8.77 4.80
N GLY A 263 14.67 9.62 3.89
CA GLY A 263 15.51 10.64 3.24
C GLY A 263 16.52 10.07 2.23
N TYR A 264 17.55 10.88 1.93
CA TYR A 264 18.59 10.62 0.96
C TYR A 264 19.78 9.95 1.65
N GLN A 265 19.91 8.64 1.56
CA GLN A 265 20.90 7.83 2.28
C GLN A 265 21.75 7.03 1.28
N LYS A 266 23.07 7.25 1.28
CA LYS A 266 24.01 6.49 0.43
C LYS A 266 24.36 5.14 1.00
N LEU A 267 24.39 4.99 2.33
CA LEU A 267 24.83 3.79 3.03
C LEU A 267 23.67 3.19 3.83
N ALA A 268 23.72 1.88 4.01
CA ALA A 268 22.84 1.15 4.90
C ALA A 268 23.09 1.54 6.37
N ALA A 269 22.08 1.32 7.20
CA ALA A 269 22.25 1.39 8.65
C ALA A 269 23.12 0.21 9.13
N LYS A 270 23.78 0.40 10.25
CA LYS A 270 24.55 -0.66 10.86
C LYS A 270 23.61 -1.64 11.56
N SER A 271 23.63 -2.90 11.15
CA SER A 271 22.80 -3.96 11.74
C SER A 271 23.59 -4.80 12.76
N VAL A 272 24.66 -5.44 12.29
CA VAL A 272 25.44 -6.36 13.12
C VAL A 272 26.19 -5.61 14.23
N GLY A 273 25.96 -6.03 15.47
CA GLY A 273 26.59 -5.44 16.65
C GLY A 273 26.06 -4.05 17.03
N ASP A 274 24.99 -3.56 16.39
CA ASP A 274 24.32 -2.31 16.77
C ASP A 274 23.00 -2.61 17.51
N PRO A 275 22.87 -2.19 18.78
CA PRO A 275 21.64 -2.42 19.54
C PRO A 275 20.48 -1.48 19.16
N ARG A 276 20.71 -0.49 18.29
CA ARG A 276 19.71 0.49 17.85
C ARG A 276 19.06 0.06 16.56
N LEU A 277 17.83 0.54 16.34
CA LEU A 277 17.17 0.56 15.04
C LEU A 277 17.16 2.01 14.53
N ASP A 278 17.86 2.24 13.43
CA ASP A 278 17.85 3.53 12.74
C ASP A 278 16.65 3.68 11.80
N ASN A 279 16.14 2.56 11.29
CA ASN A 279 15.07 2.56 10.33
C ASN A 279 13.71 2.27 10.98
N PRO A 280 12.63 2.93 10.53
CA PRO A 280 11.28 2.54 10.95
C PRO A 280 10.88 1.22 10.30
N ASN A 281 9.92 0.53 10.91
CA ASN A 281 9.37 -0.72 10.36
C ASN A 281 8.89 -0.52 8.90
N PRO A 282 9.48 -1.24 7.92
CA PRO A 282 9.24 -0.99 6.50
C PRO A 282 7.97 -1.62 5.94
N VAL A 283 7.20 -2.38 6.73
CA VAL A 283 6.04 -3.15 6.24
C VAL A 283 5.02 -2.27 5.54
N SER A 284 4.64 -1.13 6.13
CA SER A 284 3.68 -0.21 5.54
C SER A 284 4.18 0.39 4.21
N PHE A 285 5.48 0.66 4.12
CA PHE A 285 6.10 1.12 2.88
C PHE A 285 6.03 0.03 1.79
N TRP A 286 6.43 -1.21 2.07
CA TRP A 286 6.36 -2.29 1.08
C TRP A 286 4.94 -2.58 0.62
N VAL A 287 3.98 -2.52 1.55
CA VAL A 287 2.55 -2.62 1.24
C VAL A 287 2.11 -1.49 0.29
N SER A 288 2.54 -0.25 0.53
CA SER A 288 2.23 0.89 -0.35
C SER A 288 2.88 0.76 -1.73
N GLN A 289 4.02 0.06 -1.81
CA GLN A 289 4.68 -0.27 -3.06
C GLN A 289 4.03 -1.46 -3.81
N GLY A 290 2.96 -2.04 -3.27
CA GLY A 290 2.22 -3.15 -3.89
C GLY A 290 2.82 -4.52 -3.60
N TYR A 291 3.53 -4.69 -2.48
CA TYR A 291 4.12 -5.96 -2.10
C TYR A 291 3.42 -6.61 -0.93
N ASN A 292 3.30 -7.95 -0.98
CA ASN A 292 3.11 -8.77 0.22
C ASN A 292 4.48 -8.96 0.87
N TYR A 293 4.60 -8.47 2.09
CA TYR A 293 5.78 -8.65 2.93
C TYR A 293 5.65 -10.00 3.67
N ARG A 294 6.04 -11.08 2.97
CA ARG A 294 6.05 -12.45 3.49
C ARG A 294 7.17 -13.22 2.83
#